data_6de6fcdf6ad3cd085967b9cceb809749
#
_entry.id   6de6fcdf6ad3cd085967b9cceb809749
#
_cell.length_a   1.000
_cell.length_b   1.000
_cell.length_c   1.000
_cell.angle_alpha   90.00
_cell.angle_beta   90.00
_cell.angle_gamma   90.00
#
_symmetry.space_group_name_H-M   'P 1'
#
loop_
_entity.id
_entity.type
_entity.pdbx_description
1 polymer ?
#
loop_
_entity_poly.entity_id
_entity_poly.type
_entity_poly.pdbx_seq_one_letter_code
_entity_poly.pdbx_strand_id
1 'polypeptide(L)'
;MIVIDTDILAIYHIFTHDRRYGATETFMESTRRQPRSTTLFNLMELAGIISSSGKAAEAKTIIETYASAADMKILYPSLSLKTPEHFWVEYCAQLMEVMARGLRYGDAKILWVAEVNECSVLVTWNTGHYCKKTGMEVMTPEEFCRA
;
A
#
# COMPACT_ATOMS: atom_id res chain seq x y z
N MET A 1 -8.65 4.35 9.38
CA MET A 1 -8.68 4.12 7.91
C MET A 1 -7.84 2.90 7.59
N ILE A 2 -8.30 2.04 6.67
CA ILE A 2 -7.60 0.84 6.23
C ILE A 2 -6.61 1.21 5.12
N VAL A 3 -5.36 0.78 5.21
CA VAL A 3 -4.41 0.83 4.09
C VAL A 3 -4.20 -0.59 3.53
N ILE A 4 -4.26 -0.71 2.20
CA ILE A 4 -4.17 -1.96 1.46
C ILE A 4 -2.80 -2.04 0.78
N ASP A 5 -2.07 -3.12 1.04
CA ASP A 5 -0.72 -3.33 0.52
C ASP A 5 -0.71 -3.80 -0.94
N THR A 6 0.44 -3.66 -1.59
CA THR A 6 0.66 -4.02 -3.00
C THR A 6 0.32 -5.48 -3.29
N ASP A 7 0.64 -6.40 -2.39
CA ASP A 7 0.41 -7.84 -2.61
C ASP A 7 -1.09 -8.17 -2.71
N ILE A 8 -1.94 -7.48 -1.95
CA ILE A 8 -3.39 -7.59 -2.06
C ILE A 8 -3.87 -7.12 -3.44
N LEU A 9 -3.42 -5.93 -3.86
CA LEU A 9 -3.80 -5.35 -5.15
C LEU A 9 -3.30 -6.20 -6.32
N ALA A 10 -2.08 -6.73 -6.24
CA ALA A 10 -1.50 -7.59 -7.25
C ALA A 10 -2.26 -8.91 -7.39
N ILE A 11 -2.63 -9.54 -6.29
CA ILE A 11 -3.45 -10.76 -6.32
C ILE A 11 -4.82 -10.45 -6.91
N TYR A 12 -5.47 -9.38 -6.48
CA TYR A 12 -6.81 -9.01 -6.92
C TYR A 12 -6.89 -8.73 -8.43
N HIS A 13 -5.90 -8.01 -8.99
CA HIS A 13 -5.93 -7.58 -10.39
C HIS A 13 -5.19 -8.48 -11.37
N ILE A 14 -4.16 -9.21 -10.92
CA ILE A 14 -3.22 -9.87 -11.82
C ILE A 14 -3.16 -11.39 -11.55
N PHE A 15 -2.98 -11.77 -10.29
CA PHE A 15 -2.75 -13.17 -9.92
C PHE A 15 -4.04 -13.88 -9.49
N THR A 16 -5.08 -13.84 -10.34
CA THR A 16 -6.42 -14.40 -10.06
C THR A 16 -6.44 -15.92 -9.86
N HIS A 17 -5.35 -16.61 -10.23
CA HIS A 17 -5.17 -18.04 -9.97
C HIS A 17 -4.35 -18.34 -8.69
N ASP A 18 -3.93 -17.30 -7.94
CA ASP A 18 -3.27 -17.49 -6.64
C ASP A 18 -4.27 -18.12 -5.65
N ARG A 19 -3.79 -19.03 -4.81
CA ARG A 19 -4.61 -19.68 -3.76
C ARG A 19 -5.27 -18.70 -2.78
N ARG A 20 -4.71 -17.50 -2.65
CA ARG A 20 -5.19 -16.42 -1.78
C ARG A 20 -6.24 -15.52 -2.45
N TYR A 21 -6.51 -15.72 -3.75
CA TYR A 21 -7.40 -14.86 -4.52
C TYR A 21 -8.81 -14.79 -3.90
N GLY A 22 -9.43 -15.92 -3.55
CA GLY A 22 -10.77 -15.94 -3.00
C GLY A 22 -10.91 -15.14 -1.69
N ALA A 23 -9.93 -15.23 -0.79
CA ALA A 23 -9.92 -14.45 0.44
C ALA A 23 -9.65 -12.96 0.16
N THR A 24 -8.76 -12.67 -0.80
CA THR A 24 -8.48 -11.30 -1.26
C THR A 24 -9.72 -10.65 -1.87
N GLU A 25 -10.42 -11.34 -2.75
CA GLU A 25 -11.66 -10.89 -3.39
C GLU A 25 -12.76 -10.61 -2.35
N THR A 26 -12.97 -11.56 -1.43
CA THR A 26 -13.93 -11.39 -0.32
C THR A 26 -13.63 -10.15 0.51
N PHE A 27 -12.38 -9.92 0.87
CA PHE A 27 -11.93 -8.73 1.59
C PHE A 27 -12.20 -7.46 0.77
N MET A 28 -11.79 -7.42 -0.49
CA MET A 28 -11.95 -6.26 -1.36
C MET A 28 -13.43 -5.87 -1.55
N GLU A 29 -14.32 -6.85 -1.70
CA GLU A 29 -15.75 -6.62 -1.85
C GLU A 29 -16.42 -6.21 -0.53
N SER A 30 -16.10 -6.87 0.58
CA SER A 30 -16.69 -6.57 1.90
C SER A 30 -16.30 -5.18 2.42
N THR A 31 -15.12 -4.67 2.05
CA THR A 31 -14.63 -3.36 2.48
C THR A 31 -14.97 -2.22 1.53
N ARG A 32 -15.66 -2.46 0.42
CA ARG A 32 -15.94 -1.48 -0.63
C ARG A 32 -16.64 -0.20 -0.13
N ARG A 33 -17.43 -0.31 0.94
CA ARG A 33 -18.14 0.82 1.57
C ARG A 33 -17.42 1.40 2.79
N GLN A 34 -16.25 0.89 3.11
CA GLN A 34 -15.44 1.36 4.24
C GLN A 34 -14.40 2.38 3.78
N PRO A 35 -13.90 3.26 4.66
CA PRO A 35 -12.80 4.16 4.34
C PRO A 35 -11.51 3.36 4.13
N ARG A 36 -11.20 3.03 2.89
CA ARG A 36 -10.00 2.29 2.51
C ARG A 36 -9.09 3.13 1.62
N SER A 37 -7.83 2.79 1.66
CA SER A 37 -6.77 3.53 0.99
C SER A 37 -5.65 2.61 0.53
N THR A 38 -4.82 3.13 -0.35
CA THR A 38 -3.51 2.58 -0.70
C THR A 38 -2.52 3.73 -0.84
N THR A 39 -1.23 3.46 -0.74
CA THR A 39 -0.24 4.53 -0.90
C THR A 39 0.16 4.69 -2.37
N LEU A 40 0.65 5.89 -2.73
CA LEU A 40 1.26 6.10 -4.05
C LEU A 40 2.36 5.07 -4.34
N PHE A 41 3.12 4.67 -3.32
CA PHE A 41 4.20 3.69 -3.49
C PHE A 41 3.69 2.29 -3.78
N ASN A 42 2.56 1.86 -3.20
CA ASN A 42 1.89 0.62 -3.57
C ASN A 42 1.48 0.62 -5.05
N LEU A 43 0.94 1.75 -5.53
CA LEU A 43 0.53 1.86 -6.93
C LEU A 43 1.73 1.88 -7.89
N MET A 44 2.86 2.46 -7.51
CA MET A 44 4.10 2.39 -8.28
C MET A 44 4.65 0.96 -8.36
N GLU A 45 4.63 0.22 -7.25
CA GLU A 45 5.00 -1.20 -7.24
C GLU A 45 4.04 -2.04 -8.08
N LEU A 46 2.73 -1.81 -7.94
CA LEU A 46 1.71 -2.48 -8.75
C LEU A 46 1.91 -2.20 -10.24
N ALA A 47 2.20 -0.95 -10.62
CA ALA A 47 2.52 -0.59 -11.99
C ALA A 47 3.74 -1.37 -12.53
N GLY A 48 4.77 -1.53 -11.71
CA GLY A 48 5.94 -2.35 -12.03
C GLY A 48 5.58 -3.82 -12.28
N ILE A 49 4.74 -4.41 -11.42
CA ILE A 49 4.25 -5.79 -11.55
C ILE A 49 3.41 -5.95 -12.84
N ILE A 50 2.48 -5.04 -13.10
CA ILE A 50 1.64 -5.04 -14.31
C ILE A 50 2.50 -4.95 -15.56
N SER A 51 3.48 -4.03 -15.58
CA SER A 51 4.39 -3.86 -16.69
C SER A 51 5.21 -5.11 -16.98
N SER A 52 5.75 -5.76 -15.94
CA SER A 52 6.55 -6.99 -16.08
C SER A 52 5.70 -8.20 -16.51
N SER A 53 4.38 -8.16 -16.31
CA SER A 53 3.44 -9.18 -16.82
C SER A 53 3.04 -8.98 -18.29
N GLY A 54 3.68 -8.05 -19.00
CA GLY A 54 3.40 -7.77 -20.41
C GLY A 54 2.28 -6.76 -20.67
N LYS A 55 1.75 -6.12 -19.63
CA LYS A 55 0.62 -5.17 -19.71
C LYS A 55 1.06 -3.71 -19.50
N ALA A 56 2.11 -3.29 -20.22
CA ALA A 56 2.72 -1.96 -20.04
C ALA A 56 1.75 -0.78 -20.29
N ALA A 57 0.76 -0.94 -21.15
CA ALA A 57 -0.26 0.09 -21.37
C ALA A 57 -1.16 0.29 -20.13
N GLU A 58 -1.58 -0.80 -19.49
CA GLU A 58 -2.36 -0.76 -18.25
C GLU A 58 -1.55 -0.17 -17.08
N ALA A 59 -0.25 -0.52 -17.00
CA ALA A 59 0.65 0.03 -15.99
C ALA A 59 0.74 1.56 -16.01
N LYS A 60 0.70 2.18 -17.19
CA LYS A 60 0.76 3.64 -17.35
C LYS A 60 -0.46 4.37 -16.79
N THR A 61 -1.62 3.72 -16.78
CA THR A 61 -2.88 4.33 -16.37
C THR A 61 -3.32 3.95 -14.96
N ILE A 62 -2.56 3.08 -14.27
CA ILE A 62 -3.00 2.53 -12.97
C ILE A 62 -3.24 3.61 -11.93
N ILE A 63 -2.38 4.63 -11.84
CA ILE A 63 -2.52 5.72 -10.87
C ILE A 63 -3.77 6.54 -11.17
N GLU A 64 -4.03 6.85 -12.45
CA GLU A 64 -5.24 7.59 -12.88
C GLU A 64 -6.50 6.78 -12.61
N THR A 65 -6.46 5.47 -12.84
CA THR A 65 -7.56 4.55 -12.54
C THR A 65 -7.92 4.60 -11.05
N TYR A 66 -6.92 4.50 -10.17
CA TYR A 66 -7.15 4.58 -8.72
C TYR A 66 -7.52 5.98 -8.26
N ALA A 67 -6.98 7.04 -8.87
CA ALA A 67 -7.35 8.42 -8.57
C ALA A 67 -8.82 8.73 -8.91
N SER A 68 -9.38 8.02 -9.88
CA SER A 68 -10.78 8.14 -10.29
C SER A 68 -11.72 7.21 -9.51
N ALA A 69 -11.18 6.27 -8.71
CA ALA A 69 -11.98 5.32 -7.95
C ALA A 69 -12.63 6.01 -6.74
N ALA A 70 -13.95 5.93 -6.65
CA ALA A 70 -14.71 6.56 -5.55
C ALA A 70 -14.54 5.83 -4.21
N ASP A 71 -14.09 4.59 -4.22
CA ASP A 71 -14.02 3.67 -3.09
C ASP A 71 -12.59 3.41 -2.59
N MET A 72 -11.59 4.10 -3.15
CA MET A 72 -10.18 3.94 -2.78
C MET A 72 -9.45 5.28 -2.77
N LYS A 73 -8.93 5.68 -1.61
CA LYS A 73 -8.12 6.90 -1.48
C LYS A 73 -6.64 6.59 -1.73
N ILE A 74 -5.98 7.43 -2.54
CA ILE A 74 -4.52 7.38 -2.66
C ILE A 74 -3.92 8.24 -1.56
N LEU A 75 -3.00 7.66 -0.79
CA LEU A 75 -2.23 8.36 0.24
C LEU A 75 -0.88 8.80 -0.32
N TYR A 76 -0.53 10.05 0.00
CA TYR A 76 0.73 10.67 -0.41
C TYR A 76 1.63 10.92 0.79
N PRO A 77 2.97 10.95 0.61
CA PRO A 77 3.88 11.40 1.64
C PRO A 77 3.60 12.88 1.97
N SER A 78 3.63 13.21 3.25
CA SER A 78 3.52 14.59 3.72
C SER A 78 4.93 15.13 3.97
N LEU A 79 5.38 16.04 3.11
CA LEU A 79 6.70 16.68 3.16
C LEU A 79 6.58 18.18 2.97
N SER A 80 7.45 18.94 3.61
CA SER A 80 7.54 20.38 3.40
C SER A 80 8.31 20.69 2.11
N LEU A 81 7.62 21.35 1.16
CA LEU A 81 8.20 21.68 -0.15
C LEU A 81 8.77 23.10 -0.12
N LYS A 82 10.02 23.26 0.32
CA LYS A 82 10.74 24.55 0.26
C LYS A 82 11.67 24.65 -0.94
N THR A 83 12.54 23.66 -1.09
CA THR A 83 13.44 23.51 -2.26
C THR A 83 13.56 22.02 -2.62
N PRO A 84 14.02 21.66 -3.85
CA PRO A 84 14.27 20.27 -4.21
C PRO A 84 15.26 19.57 -3.27
N GLU A 85 16.31 20.25 -2.85
CA GLU A 85 17.31 19.72 -1.93
C GLU A 85 16.70 19.44 -0.56
N HIS A 86 15.89 20.36 -0.06
CA HIS A 86 15.20 20.20 1.22
C HIS A 86 14.23 19.01 1.19
N PHE A 87 13.49 18.85 0.09
CA PHE A 87 12.63 17.70 -0.11
C PHE A 87 13.39 16.37 0.05
N TRP A 88 14.54 16.23 -0.64
CA TRP A 88 15.30 14.98 -0.57
C TRP A 88 15.92 14.73 0.80
N VAL A 89 16.38 15.75 1.48
CA VAL A 89 16.92 15.63 2.85
C VAL A 89 15.83 15.16 3.80
N GLU A 90 14.65 15.78 3.75
CA GLU A 90 13.51 15.40 4.60
C GLU A 90 13.00 14.01 4.27
N TYR A 91 12.86 13.68 2.99
CA TYR A 91 12.46 12.34 2.51
C TYR A 91 13.40 11.25 3.02
N CYS A 92 14.71 11.44 2.86
CA CYS A 92 15.69 10.48 3.34
C CYS A 92 15.65 10.34 4.87
N ALA A 93 15.57 11.45 5.60
CA ALA A 93 15.51 11.42 7.06
C ALA A 93 14.30 10.62 7.57
N GLN A 94 13.10 10.91 7.06
CA GLN A 94 11.88 10.20 7.44
C GLN A 94 11.96 8.71 7.12
N LEU A 95 12.47 8.34 5.95
CA LEU A 95 12.61 6.92 5.58
C LEU A 95 13.65 6.20 6.44
N MET A 96 14.77 6.83 6.76
CA MET A 96 15.81 6.22 7.61
C MET A 96 15.26 5.92 9.01
N GLU A 97 14.42 6.78 9.58
CA GLU A 97 13.74 6.53 10.85
C GLU A 97 12.85 5.27 10.81
N VAL A 98 12.10 5.10 9.73
CA VAL A 98 11.23 3.93 9.55
C VAL A 98 12.06 2.67 9.26
N MET A 99 13.08 2.77 8.41
CA MET A 99 13.99 1.66 8.09
C MET A 99 14.77 1.18 9.32
N ALA A 100 15.11 2.06 10.26
CA ALA A 100 15.77 1.71 11.50
C ALA A 100 14.99 0.72 12.38
N ARG A 101 13.67 0.60 12.14
CA ARG A 101 12.83 -0.44 12.77
C ARG A 101 13.01 -1.84 12.13
N GLY A 102 13.93 -1.98 11.18
CA GLY A 102 14.24 -3.25 10.50
C GLY A 102 13.35 -3.52 9.28
N LEU A 103 12.85 -2.48 8.61
CA LEU A 103 12.12 -2.62 7.35
C LEU A 103 13.06 -2.49 6.15
N ARG A 104 12.69 -3.17 5.06
CA ARG A 104 13.30 -2.91 3.75
C ARG A 104 12.74 -1.61 3.16
N TYR A 105 13.49 -1.01 2.25
CA TYR A 105 13.14 0.27 1.63
C TYR A 105 11.71 0.33 1.04
N GLY A 106 11.27 -0.71 0.34
CA GLY A 106 9.91 -0.80 -0.21
C GLY A 106 8.86 -0.72 0.88
N ASP A 107 8.93 -1.64 1.86
CA ASP A 107 8.01 -1.72 2.99
C ASP A 107 8.02 -0.44 3.84
N ALA A 108 9.20 0.16 4.02
CA ALA A 108 9.37 1.39 4.80
C ALA A 108 8.63 2.59 4.17
N LYS A 109 8.66 2.73 2.86
CA LYS A 109 7.91 3.79 2.14
C LYS A 109 6.41 3.66 2.35
N ILE A 110 5.89 2.44 2.24
CA ILE A 110 4.48 2.14 2.42
C ILE A 110 4.07 2.45 3.85
N LEU A 111 4.82 1.92 4.82
CA LEU A 111 4.55 2.11 6.23
C LEU A 111 4.58 3.58 6.63
N TRP A 112 5.64 4.30 6.22
CA TRP A 112 5.77 5.73 6.48
C TRP A 112 4.56 6.53 5.99
N VAL A 113 4.14 6.33 4.74
CA VAL A 113 2.99 7.05 4.19
C VAL A 113 1.70 6.67 4.92
N ALA A 114 1.53 5.41 5.29
CA ALA A 114 0.36 4.98 6.07
C ALA A 114 0.31 5.64 7.46
N GLU A 115 1.46 5.72 8.15
CA GLU A 115 1.56 6.32 9.49
C GLU A 115 1.31 7.83 9.46
N VAL A 116 1.92 8.58 8.53
CA VAL A 116 1.71 10.04 8.43
C VAL A 116 0.29 10.42 7.99
N ASN A 117 -0.46 9.49 7.42
CA ASN A 117 -1.88 9.64 7.09
C ASN A 117 -2.81 9.03 8.15
N GLU A 118 -2.29 8.70 9.34
CA GLU A 118 -3.04 8.22 10.51
C GLU A 118 -3.90 6.97 10.20
N CYS A 119 -3.38 6.06 9.39
CA CYS A 119 -4.03 4.78 9.17
C CYS A 119 -4.00 3.94 10.45
N SER A 120 -5.07 3.20 10.71
CA SER A 120 -5.21 2.37 11.90
C SER A 120 -4.94 0.89 11.63
N VAL A 121 -5.16 0.44 10.39
CA VAL A 121 -5.02 -0.96 9.99
C VAL A 121 -4.25 -1.05 8.67
N LEU A 122 -3.27 -1.93 8.63
CA LEU A 122 -2.56 -2.34 7.40
C LEU A 122 -2.98 -3.78 7.04
N VAL A 123 -3.57 -3.96 5.86
CA VAL A 123 -3.93 -5.28 5.35
C VAL A 123 -2.91 -5.73 4.30
N THR A 124 -2.27 -6.86 4.57
CA THR A 124 -1.21 -7.45 3.74
C THR A 124 -1.14 -8.96 3.95
N TRP A 125 -0.69 -9.70 2.94
CA TRP A 125 -0.34 -11.12 3.10
C TRP A 125 1.04 -11.32 3.76
N ASN A 126 1.87 -10.28 3.76
CA ASN A 126 3.23 -10.30 4.32
C ASN A 126 3.29 -9.66 5.72
N THR A 127 2.39 -10.06 6.62
CA THR A 127 2.30 -9.46 7.97
C THR A 127 3.62 -9.45 8.73
N GLY A 128 4.48 -10.46 8.53
CA GLY A 128 5.81 -10.55 9.15
C GLY A 128 6.77 -9.41 8.80
N HIS A 129 6.54 -8.70 7.68
CA HIS A 129 7.35 -7.54 7.31
C HIS A 129 7.08 -6.34 8.24
N TYR A 130 5.85 -6.19 8.71
CA TYR A 130 5.37 -5.00 9.43
C TYR A 130 5.10 -5.24 10.92
N CYS A 131 4.81 -6.49 11.29
CA CYS A 131 4.48 -6.86 12.67
C CYS A 131 5.55 -6.40 13.65
N LYS A 132 5.16 -5.78 14.79
CA LYS A 132 6.03 -5.20 15.81
C LYS A 132 6.89 -4.00 15.35
N LYS A 133 6.69 -3.48 14.15
CA LYS A 133 7.44 -2.33 13.62
C LYS A 133 6.59 -1.08 13.47
N THR A 134 5.30 -1.19 13.77
CA THR A 134 4.32 -0.11 13.73
C THR A 134 3.32 -0.23 14.87
N GLY A 135 2.66 0.87 15.20
CA GLY A 135 1.52 0.89 16.10
C GLY A 135 0.18 0.57 15.43
N MET A 136 0.16 0.46 14.09
CA MET A 136 -1.03 0.02 13.37
C MET A 136 -1.30 -1.47 13.62
N GLU A 137 -2.56 -1.86 13.53
CA GLU A 137 -2.96 -3.26 13.47
C GLU A 137 -2.59 -3.83 12.09
N VAL A 138 -1.86 -4.94 12.06
CA VAL A 138 -1.40 -5.58 10.82
C VAL A 138 -2.10 -6.92 10.68
N MET A 139 -2.87 -7.08 9.62
CA MET A 139 -3.74 -8.22 9.39
C MET A 139 -3.64 -8.77 7.98
N THR A 140 -3.90 -10.07 7.83
CA THR A 140 -4.24 -10.65 6.53
C THR A 140 -5.69 -10.32 6.15
N PRO A 141 -6.08 -10.43 4.85
CA PRO A 141 -7.48 -10.33 4.44
C PRO A 141 -8.42 -11.25 5.21
N GLU A 142 -7.98 -12.49 5.49
CA GLU A 142 -8.78 -13.46 6.23
C GLU A 142 -9.00 -13.08 7.69
N GLU A 143 -7.95 -12.56 8.36
CA GLU A 143 -8.05 -12.09 9.74
C GLU A 143 -8.97 -10.89 9.83
N PHE A 144 -8.83 -9.93 8.91
CA PHE A 144 -9.69 -8.75 8.84
C PHE A 144 -11.17 -9.10 8.67
N CYS A 145 -11.50 -10.06 7.80
CA CYS A 145 -12.90 -10.47 7.58
C CYS A 145 -13.52 -11.24 8.75
N ARG A 146 -12.70 -11.73 9.71
CA ARG A 146 -13.17 -12.44 10.91
C ARG A 146 -13.31 -11.55 12.14
N ALA A 147 -12.68 -10.37 12.12
CA ALA A 147 -12.69 -9.42 13.24
C ALA A 147 -13.97 -8.60 13.27
#